data_956fc3385f73e71127fc7ebdd55fe539
#
_entry.id   956fc3385f73e71127fc7ebdd55fe539
#
_cell.length_a   1.000
_cell.length_b   1.000
_cell.length_c   1.000
_cell.angle_alpha   90.00
_cell.angle_beta   90.00
_cell.angle_gamma   90.00
#
_symmetry.space_group_name_H-M   'P 1'
#
loop_
_entity.id
_entity.type
_entity.pdbx_description
1 polymer ?
#
loop_
_entity_poly.entity_id
_entity_poly.type
_entity_poly.pdbx_seq_one_letter_code
_entity_poly.pdbx_strand_id
1 'polypeptide(L)'
;YIHTRTSPNPYTRREPPYVDPVYLEESIKKYPQTKFILGHSGYDSYNIELTYLNSCIALVKKYSNVYLEPGALGARKAEAILPEYLSIIKKNNLIDKVIYGSDGPQFPGYTKSHLNRFADAMQEVNYTTEEMEMLLGKNFESLFDL
;
A
#
# COMPACT_ATOMS: atom_id res chain seq x y z
N TYR A 1 -9.03 8.07 -2.29
CA TYR A 1 -8.06 7.50 -1.34
C TYR A 1 -8.78 7.13 -0.05
N ILE A 2 -8.61 5.91 0.42
CA ILE A 2 -9.26 5.38 1.62
C ILE A 2 -8.19 4.81 2.55
N HIS A 3 -8.20 5.22 3.81
CA HIS A 3 -7.26 4.77 4.83
C HIS A 3 -7.63 3.35 5.29
N THR A 4 -6.72 2.38 5.16
CA THR A 4 -6.91 0.97 5.54
C THR A 4 -5.84 0.49 6.53
N ARG A 5 -5.30 1.37 7.35
CA ARG A 5 -4.32 1.08 8.39
C ARG A 5 -4.95 1.19 9.78
N THR A 6 -4.60 0.28 10.69
CA THR A 6 -4.94 0.46 12.09
C THR A 6 -4.22 1.67 12.69
N SER A 7 -4.88 2.36 13.60
CA SER A 7 -4.23 3.47 14.31
C SER A 7 -3.26 2.95 15.36
N PRO A 8 -2.06 3.55 15.48
CA PRO A 8 -1.16 3.28 16.59
C PRO A 8 -1.67 3.86 17.91
N ASN A 9 -2.71 4.70 17.86
CA ASN A 9 -3.29 5.35 19.05
C ASN A 9 -4.20 4.35 19.78
N PRO A 10 -3.94 4.05 21.07
CA PRO A 10 -4.73 3.09 21.83
C PRO A 10 -6.21 3.50 21.97
N TYR A 11 -6.54 4.77 21.85
CA TYR A 11 -7.93 5.25 21.94
C TYR A 11 -8.75 4.99 20.67
N THR A 12 -8.12 4.95 19.50
CA THR A 12 -8.76 4.64 18.21
C THR A 12 -8.64 3.17 17.81
N ARG A 13 -7.93 2.38 18.63
CA ARG A 13 -7.66 0.96 18.41
C ARG A 13 -8.85 0.05 18.67
N ARG A 14 -9.89 0.54 19.33
CA ARG A 14 -11.00 -0.28 19.86
C ARG A 14 -11.81 -1.02 18.78
N GLU A 15 -11.64 -0.62 17.52
CA GLU A 15 -12.45 -1.15 16.41
C GLU A 15 -11.56 -1.53 15.19
N PRO A 16 -10.50 -2.38 15.37
CA PRO A 16 -9.60 -2.78 14.29
C PRO A 16 -10.32 -3.31 13.04
N PRO A 17 -11.46 -4.06 13.15
CA PRO A 17 -12.15 -4.60 11.98
C PRO A 17 -12.63 -3.55 11.00
N TYR A 18 -12.94 -2.33 11.43
CA TYR A 18 -13.48 -1.27 10.55
C TYR A 18 -12.46 -0.71 9.55
N VAL A 19 -11.18 -1.03 9.69
CA VAL A 19 -10.16 -0.67 8.70
C VAL A 19 -9.99 -1.77 7.63
N ASP A 20 -10.64 -2.92 7.79
CA ASP A 20 -10.61 -3.98 6.79
C ASP A 20 -11.30 -3.50 5.50
N PRO A 21 -10.59 -3.46 4.38
CA PRO A 21 -11.14 -2.96 3.12
C PRO A 21 -12.27 -3.82 2.55
N VAL A 22 -12.52 -5.01 3.07
CA VAL A 22 -13.67 -5.85 2.65
C VAL A 22 -15.00 -5.10 2.74
N TYR A 23 -15.14 -4.19 3.70
CA TYR A 23 -16.36 -3.36 3.83
C TYR A 23 -16.57 -2.35 2.71
N LEU A 24 -15.56 -2.12 1.87
CA LEU A 24 -15.63 -1.23 0.71
C LEU A 24 -16.20 -1.92 -0.53
N GLU A 25 -16.33 -3.24 -0.51
CA GLU A 25 -16.63 -4.02 -1.72
C GLU A 25 -17.89 -3.58 -2.44
N GLU A 26 -18.99 -3.35 -1.71
CA GLU A 26 -20.24 -2.87 -2.29
C GLU A 26 -20.10 -1.50 -2.95
N SER A 27 -19.32 -0.60 -2.35
CA SER A 27 -19.03 0.72 -2.93
C SER A 27 -18.17 0.62 -4.18
N ILE A 28 -17.14 -0.23 -4.16
CA ILE A 28 -16.27 -0.47 -5.31
C ILE A 28 -17.07 -1.01 -6.50
N LYS A 29 -17.93 -1.99 -6.26
CA LYS A 29 -18.82 -2.59 -7.26
C LYS A 29 -19.81 -1.58 -7.82
N LYS A 30 -20.38 -0.73 -6.96
CA LYS A 30 -21.39 0.26 -7.34
C LYS A 30 -20.80 1.38 -8.20
N TYR A 31 -19.53 1.74 -8.01
CA TYR A 31 -18.88 2.85 -8.69
C TYR A 31 -17.66 2.39 -9.52
N PRO A 32 -17.85 1.61 -10.60
CA PRO A 32 -16.75 1.02 -11.36
C PRO A 32 -15.88 2.06 -12.09
N GLN A 33 -16.39 3.28 -12.29
CA GLN A 33 -15.63 4.38 -12.91
C GLN A 33 -14.79 5.17 -11.89
N THR A 34 -15.00 4.94 -10.58
CA THR A 34 -14.22 5.57 -9.52
C THR A 34 -12.98 4.74 -9.23
N LYS A 35 -11.81 5.36 -9.23
CA LYS A 35 -10.55 4.73 -8.83
C LYS A 35 -10.46 4.70 -7.30
N PHE A 36 -10.34 3.52 -6.71
CA PHE A 36 -10.21 3.33 -5.27
C PHE A 36 -8.75 3.02 -4.92
N ILE A 37 -8.11 3.89 -4.15
CA ILE A 37 -6.75 3.69 -3.67
C ILE A 37 -6.81 3.29 -2.20
N LEU A 38 -6.41 2.06 -1.88
CA LEU A 38 -6.37 1.52 -0.53
C LEU A 38 -5.07 1.95 0.15
N GLY A 39 -5.16 3.05 0.90
CA GLY A 39 -4.02 3.65 1.58
C GLY A 39 -3.48 2.75 2.69
N HIS A 40 -2.16 2.57 2.70
CA HIS A 40 -1.38 1.72 3.61
C HIS A 40 -1.61 0.21 3.41
N SER A 41 -2.35 -0.20 2.36
CA SER A 41 -2.46 -1.60 1.93
C SER A 41 -2.85 -2.58 3.05
N GLY A 42 -3.69 -2.16 3.98
CA GLY A 42 -4.14 -3.02 5.07
C GLY A 42 -3.13 -3.26 6.20
N TYR A 43 -2.13 -2.38 6.35
CA TYR A 43 -1.11 -2.48 7.38
C TYR A 43 -1.67 -2.29 8.80
N ASP A 44 -1.36 -3.24 9.69
CA ASP A 44 -1.59 -3.09 11.13
C ASP A 44 -0.37 -2.42 11.79
N SER A 45 -0.46 -1.12 11.98
CA SER A 45 0.63 -0.33 12.58
C SER A 45 0.81 -0.55 14.08
N TYR A 46 -0.11 -1.23 14.72
CA TYR A 46 -0.02 -1.56 16.14
C TYR A 46 0.81 -2.83 16.35
N ASN A 47 0.46 -3.92 15.64
CA ASN A 47 1.16 -5.20 15.74
C ASN A 47 2.38 -5.28 14.79
N ILE A 48 2.52 -4.33 13.88
CA ILE A 48 3.54 -4.31 12.81
C ILE A 48 3.38 -5.55 11.91
N GLU A 49 2.17 -5.72 11.38
CA GLU A 49 1.77 -6.88 10.58
C GLU A 49 0.99 -6.47 9.33
N LEU A 50 0.92 -7.37 8.34
CA LEU A 50 0.14 -7.20 7.11
C LEU A 50 -1.28 -7.79 7.26
N THR A 51 -1.94 -7.53 8.39
CA THR A 51 -3.18 -8.20 8.83
C THR A 51 -4.29 -8.16 7.78
N TYR A 52 -4.51 -7.01 7.10
CA TYR A 52 -5.59 -6.86 6.12
C TYR A 52 -5.11 -6.85 4.66
N LEU A 53 -3.83 -7.18 4.41
CA LEU A 53 -3.27 -7.20 3.05
C LEU A 53 -4.00 -8.21 2.16
N ASN A 54 -4.40 -9.37 2.69
CA ASN A 54 -5.14 -10.37 1.90
C ASN A 54 -6.50 -9.85 1.44
N SER A 55 -7.22 -9.08 2.26
CA SER A 55 -8.46 -8.40 1.87
C SER A 55 -8.21 -7.37 0.76
N CYS A 56 -7.14 -6.59 0.88
CA CYS A 56 -6.72 -5.66 -0.16
C CYS A 56 -6.44 -6.39 -1.49
N ILE A 57 -5.63 -7.46 -1.47
CA ILE A 57 -5.28 -8.26 -2.65
C ILE A 57 -6.53 -8.86 -3.30
N ALA A 58 -7.46 -9.39 -2.51
CA ALA A 58 -8.73 -9.94 -3.02
C ALA A 58 -9.51 -8.89 -3.81
N LEU A 59 -9.63 -7.66 -3.29
CA LEU A 59 -10.32 -6.58 -3.97
C LEU A 59 -9.60 -6.13 -5.24
N VAL A 60 -8.28 -5.98 -5.20
CA VAL A 60 -7.48 -5.59 -6.38
C VAL A 60 -7.57 -6.62 -7.50
N LYS A 61 -7.57 -7.92 -7.17
CA LYS A 61 -7.73 -8.98 -8.16
C LYS A 61 -9.13 -9.05 -8.76
N LYS A 62 -10.14 -8.68 -7.98
CA LYS A 62 -11.54 -8.76 -8.39
C LYS A 62 -12.00 -7.53 -9.17
N TYR A 63 -11.44 -6.35 -8.89
CA TYR A 63 -11.90 -5.07 -9.42
C TYR A 63 -10.75 -4.29 -10.07
N SER A 64 -10.89 -3.98 -11.35
CA SER A 64 -9.85 -3.27 -12.13
C SER A 64 -9.58 -1.84 -11.65
N ASN A 65 -10.56 -1.22 -10.97
CA ASN A 65 -10.53 0.16 -10.46
C ASN A 65 -9.98 0.27 -9.03
N VAL A 66 -9.37 -0.80 -8.48
CA VAL A 66 -8.77 -0.81 -7.13
C VAL A 66 -7.26 -0.83 -7.22
N TYR A 67 -6.60 -0.04 -6.38
CA TYR A 67 -5.14 0.13 -6.31
C TYR A 67 -4.67 0.11 -4.86
N LEU A 68 -3.41 -0.21 -4.64
CA LEU A 68 -2.74 -0.25 -3.34
C LEU A 68 -1.79 0.94 -3.19
N GLU A 69 -1.69 1.47 -1.98
CA GLU A 69 -0.69 2.47 -1.65
C GLU A 69 -0.04 2.10 -0.30
N PRO A 70 1.27 1.78 -0.27
CA PRO A 70 1.93 1.24 0.91
C PRO A 70 2.59 2.28 1.84
N GLY A 71 2.19 3.55 1.78
CA GLY A 71 2.90 4.69 2.38
C GLY A 71 3.47 4.48 3.79
N ALA A 72 2.71 3.88 4.70
CA ALA A 72 3.22 3.67 6.06
C ALA A 72 4.28 2.56 6.17
N LEU A 73 4.39 1.66 5.17
CA LEU A 73 5.33 0.54 5.20
C LEU A 73 6.79 0.97 5.01
N GLY A 74 7.04 2.12 4.41
CA GLY A 74 8.39 2.69 4.33
C GLY A 74 8.82 3.47 5.60
N ALA A 75 7.98 3.53 6.63
CA ALA A 75 8.36 4.10 7.91
C ALA A 75 9.36 3.18 8.64
N ARG A 76 10.26 3.76 9.44
CA ARG A 76 11.30 3.01 10.15
C ARG A 76 10.77 1.83 10.99
N LYS A 77 9.57 1.96 11.57
CA LYS A 77 8.97 0.89 12.36
C LYS A 77 8.52 -0.31 11.53
N ALA A 78 8.19 -0.09 10.26
CA ALA A 78 7.70 -1.13 9.35
C ALA A 78 8.80 -1.66 8.41
N GLU A 79 10.03 -1.19 8.56
CA GLU A 79 11.17 -1.55 7.69
C GLU A 79 11.36 -3.06 7.57
N ALA A 80 11.19 -3.81 8.67
CA ALA A 80 11.38 -5.26 8.70
C ALA A 80 10.33 -6.05 7.88
N ILE A 81 9.11 -5.51 7.68
CA ILE A 81 8.04 -6.20 6.94
C ILE A 81 7.88 -5.69 5.50
N LEU A 82 8.59 -4.63 5.13
CA LEU A 82 8.51 -4.08 3.78
C LEU A 82 8.96 -5.07 2.68
N PRO A 83 10.08 -5.83 2.84
CA PRO A 83 10.46 -6.86 1.88
C PRO A 83 9.41 -7.97 1.74
N GLU A 84 8.76 -8.36 2.84
CA GLU A 84 7.67 -9.34 2.81
C GLU A 84 6.48 -8.82 1.99
N TYR A 85 6.04 -7.58 2.25
CA TYR A 85 4.98 -6.93 1.46
C TYR A 85 5.32 -6.95 -0.03
N LEU A 86 6.50 -6.46 -0.42
CA LEU A 86 6.93 -6.39 -1.80
C LEU A 86 7.00 -7.78 -2.46
N SER A 87 7.50 -8.78 -1.73
CA SER A 87 7.51 -10.17 -2.19
C SER A 87 6.10 -10.71 -2.46
N ILE A 88 5.14 -10.42 -1.57
CA ILE A 88 3.73 -10.81 -1.75
C ILE A 88 3.13 -10.13 -2.98
N ILE A 89 3.35 -8.83 -3.17
CA ILE A 89 2.88 -8.09 -4.34
C ILE A 89 3.42 -8.70 -5.65
N LYS A 90 4.72 -8.95 -5.71
CA LYS A 90 5.37 -9.55 -6.87
C LYS A 90 4.84 -10.96 -7.18
N LYS A 91 4.72 -11.83 -6.18
CA LYS A 91 4.17 -13.19 -6.31
C LYS A 91 2.72 -13.21 -6.80
N ASN A 92 1.96 -12.16 -6.51
CA ASN A 92 0.57 -12.03 -6.96
C ASN A 92 0.43 -11.33 -8.31
N ASN A 93 1.53 -10.92 -8.97
CA ASN A 93 1.54 -10.15 -10.22
C ASN A 93 0.73 -8.84 -10.12
N LEU A 94 0.94 -8.08 -9.04
CA LEU A 94 0.18 -6.86 -8.73
C LEU A 94 1.05 -5.60 -8.72
N ILE A 95 2.24 -5.63 -9.31
CA ILE A 95 3.14 -4.46 -9.33
C ILE A 95 2.50 -3.27 -10.02
N ASP A 96 1.76 -3.49 -11.11
CA ASP A 96 0.99 -2.49 -11.86
C ASP A 96 -0.19 -1.87 -11.08
N LYS A 97 -0.53 -2.46 -9.94
CA LYS A 97 -1.62 -2.02 -9.05
C LYS A 97 -1.13 -1.26 -7.81
N VAL A 98 0.17 -1.11 -7.65
CA VAL A 98 0.75 -0.40 -6.49
C VAL A 98 1.21 0.99 -6.90
N ILE A 99 0.79 1.98 -6.12
CA ILE A 99 1.17 3.39 -6.30
C ILE A 99 2.01 3.80 -5.10
N TYR A 100 3.23 4.26 -5.35
CA TYR A 100 4.09 4.75 -4.27
C TYR A 100 3.50 5.98 -3.59
N GLY A 101 3.54 5.97 -2.25
CA GLY A 101 3.27 7.11 -1.40
C GLY A 101 4.17 7.06 -0.16
N SER A 102 4.48 8.20 0.45
CA SER A 102 5.39 8.26 1.59
C SER A 102 4.69 8.39 2.95
N ASP A 103 3.38 8.68 2.98
CA ASP A 103 2.67 9.08 4.20
C ASP A 103 3.32 10.29 4.92
N GLY A 104 4.03 11.14 4.18
CA GLY A 104 4.81 12.26 4.72
C GLY A 104 4.71 13.54 3.88
N PRO A 105 5.47 14.57 4.24
CA PRO A 105 6.62 14.57 5.18
C PRO A 105 6.20 14.71 6.65
N GLN A 106 6.78 13.88 7.53
CA GLN A 106 6.57 13.99 8.98
C GLN A 106 7.69 14.80 9.68
N PHE A 107 8.87 14.85 9.05
CA PHE A 107 10.03 15.64 9.48
C PHE A 107 11.00 15.85 8.31
N PRO A 108 11.96 16.80 8.40
CA PRO A 108 12.95 17.04 7.34
C PRO A 108 13.70 15.75 6.96
N GLY A 109 13.78 15.46 5.66
CA GLY A 109 14.45 14.26 5.13
C GLY A 109 13.64 12.97 5.18
N TYR A 110 12.44 12.98 5.76
CA TYR A 110 11.57 11.81 5.85
C TYR A 110 11.29 11.16 4.49
N THR A 111 10.79 11.93 3.52
CA THR A 111 10.42 11.40 2.20
C THR A 111 11.62 10.75 1.49
N LYS A 112 12.81 11.36 1.58
CA LYS A 112 14.03 10.78 0.99
C LYS A 112 14.39 9.46 1.67
N SER A 113 14.38 9.41 3.01
CA SER A 113 14.72 8.19 3.73
C SER A 113 13.68 7.08 3.52
N HIS A 114 12.41 7.43 3.36
CA HIS A 114 11.33 6.51 3.02
C HIS A 114 11.54 5.92 1.62
N LEU A 115 11.82 6.76 0.62
CA LEU A 115 12.10 6.32 -0.74
C LEU A 115 13.32 5.38 -0.80
N ASN A 116 14.41 5.71 -0.09
CA ASN A 116 15.60 4.87 -0.03
C ASN A 116 15.27 3.47 0.52
N ARG A 117 14.52 3.38 1.64
CA ARG A 117 14.10 2.08 2.20
C ARG A 117 13.27 1.27 1.22
N PHE A 118 12.37 1.93 0.46
CA PHE A 118 11.63 1.24 -0.60
C PHE A 118 12.56 0.71 -1.70
N ALA A 119 13.49 1.52 -2.17
CA ALA A 119 14.45 1.10 -3.20
C ALA A 119 15.33 -0.07 -2.71
N ASP A 120 15.85 0.00 -1.50
CA ASP A 120 16.66 -1.05 -0.90
C ASP A 120 15.86 -2.37 -0.75
N ALA A 121 14.65 -2.29 -0.23
CA ALA A 121 13.77 -3.46 -0.07
C ALA A 121 13.35 -4.07 -1.43
N MET A 122 13.10 -3.26 -2.45
CA MET A 122 12.82 -3.77 -3.80
C MET A 122 14.02 -4.50 -4.39
N GLN A 123 15.24 -4.00 -4.18
CA GLN A 123 16.46 -4.69 -4.60
C GLN A 123 16.64 -6.02 -3.86
N GLU A 124 16.40 -6.05 -2.54
CA GLU A 124 16.47 -7.27 -1.71
C GLU A 124 15.55 -8.38 -2.26
N VAL A 125 14.37 -8.05 -2.73
CA VAL A 125 13.41 -9.02 -3.29
C VAL A 125 13.45 -9.11 -4.82
N ASN A 126 14.56 -8.67 -5.41
CA ASN A 126 14.89 -8.82 -6.82
C ASN A 126 13.87 -8.19 -7.80
N TYR A 127 13.37 -7.00 -7.50
CA TYR A 127 12.62 -6.22 -8.48
C TYR A 127 13.54 -5.81 -9.63
N THR A 128 13.04 -5.89 -10.87
CA THR A 128 13.75 -5.34 -12.03
C THR A 128 13.67 -3.81 -12.03
N THR A 129 14.52 -3.16 -12.82
CA THR A 129 14.47 -1.69 -12.97
C THR A 129 13.09 -1.23 -13.45
N GLU A 130 12.49 -1.95 -14.43
CA GLU A 130 11.15 -1.63 -14.92
C GLU A 130 10.08 -1.75 -13.82
N GLU A 131 10.13 -2.81 -13.02
CA GLU A 131 9.20 -3.02 -11.90
C GLU A 131 9.33 -1.92 -10.85
N MET A 132 10.56 -1.47 -10.56
CA MET A 132 10.81 -0.35 -9.64
C MET A 132 10.27 0.96 -10.19
N GLU A 133 10.49 1.27 -11.46
CA GLU A 133 9.96 2.47 -12.12
C GLU A 133 8.43 2.45 -12.16
N MET A 134 7.81 1.30 -12.43
CA MET A 134 6.37 1.15 -12.39
C MET A 134 5.81 1.53 -11.02
N LEU A 135 6.30 0.90 -9.96
CA LEU A 135 5.81 1.11 -8.60
C LEU A 135 6.08 2.54 -8.10
N LEU A 136 7.26 3.10 -8.39
CA LEU A 136 7.69 4.39 -7.88
C LEU A 136 7.09 5.60 -8.60
N GLY A 137 6.58 5.45 -9.84
CA GLY A 137 6.06 6.59 -10.60
C GLY A 137 5.10 6.23 -11.72
N LYS A 138 5.47 5.34 -12.65
CA LYS A 138 4.71 5.09 -13.88
C LYS A 138 3.26 4.64 -13.63
N ASN A 139 3.00 3.88 -12.57
CA ASN A 139 1.64 3.47 -12.22
C ASN A 139 0.77 4.68 -11.83
N PHE A 140 1.34 5.65 -11.10
CA PHE A 140 0.64 6.88 -10.76
C PHE A 140 0.36 7.72 -12.02
N GLU A 141 1.36 7.92 -12.87
CA GLU A 141 1.22 8.63 -14.13
C GLU A 141 0.12 8.02 -15.00
N SER A 142 0.16 6.69 -15.20
CA SER A 142 -0.86 5.95 -15.95
C SER A 142 -2.26 6.05 -15.33
N LEU A 143 -2.35 6.08 -13.99
CA LEU A 143 -3.64 6.15 -13.30
C LEU A 143 -4.33 7.49 -13.50
N PHE A 144 -3.58 8.56 -13.67
CA PHE A 144 -4.10 9.93 -13.77
C PHE A 144 -3.91 10.56 -15.16
N ASP A 145 -3.48 9.78 -16.16
CA ASP A 145 -3.25 10.21 -17.56
C ASP A 145 -2.27 11.41 -17.64
N LEU A 146 -1.15 11.35 -16.88
CA LEU A 146 -0.11 12.39 -16.78
C LEU A 146 1.01 12.18 -17.81
#